data_551efaceaf1ac4a134197bea0b691bd8
#
_entry.id   551efaceaf1ac4a134197bea0b691bd8
#
_cell.length_a   1.000
_cell.length_b   1.000
_cell.length_c   1.000
_cell.angle_alpha   90.00
_cell.angle_beta   90.00
_cell.angle_gamma   90.00
#
_symmetry.space_group_name_H-M   'P 1'
#
loop_
_entity.id
_entity.type
_entity.pdbx_description
1 polymer ?
#
loop_
_entity_poly.entity_id
_entity_poly.type
_entity_poly.pdbx_seq_one_letter_code
_entity_poly.pdbx_strand_id
1 'polypeptide(L)'
;IHERLVGSEMCIRDSSMTSQNTYSEAFWTEGFTADGAGWGHGKQCLIWGYPIDGTSNALSILNLLKGTPWSKTLNRDNAEAILNFLRGGSWYYYKGFRLPCLDRGSYVYNPTEQSIPYAKMLDNIITNWMDSFTSEEQTELQLLQAEVKKNRIIMDSYAPGVYNGTRWFFNNDDLIKKTSDYHITVNMASVRCDGLESAVNMADEYNFYPTDGLTLFQRTGDEYFRIMGGWDVTASPGVTAREGMNKLTPVTNWRGYCSKYNYAVGTTDGGENAVTGYIFEKMNAADKEDVNDRGNSKGLNALLYGFKAYKANFILGDYFVALGAGVTNGKPELEGHIRTTIDQTAHIGAVTVMEKGKKKLLQKGRQSLLTSEGQSVWVMQEGKFAYRVLPEFTREAFVLTLSLIHISE
;
A
#
# COMPACT_ATOMS: atom_id res chain seq x y z
N ILE A 1 -21.23 4.60 -27.98
CA ILE A 1 -21.62 3.45 -27.10
C ILE A 1 -20.71 2.27 -27.39
N HIS A 2 -20.40 1.98 -28.67
CA HIS A 2 -19.55 0.85 -29.05
C HIS A 2 -18.08 1.02 -28.60
N GLU A 3 -17.53 2.21 -28.68
CA GLU A 3 -16.16 2.49 -28.27
C GLU A 3 -15.94 2.39 -26.76
N ARG A 4 -16.94 2.75 -25.96
CA ARG A 4 -16.85 2.60 -24.48
C ARG A 4 -17.00 1.16 -24.01
N LEU A 5 -17.82 0.34 -24.70
CA LEU A 5 -17.93 -1.08 -24.42
C LEU A 5 -16.64 -1.83 -24.80
N VAL A 6 -16.06 -1.50 -25.93
CA VAL A 6 -14.79 -2.06 -26.41
C VAL A 6 -13.65 -1.67 -25.45
N GLY A 7 -13.64 -0.45 -24.93
CA GLY A 7 -12.66 -0.03 -23.94
C GLY A 7 -12.75 -0.80 -22.61
N SER A 8 -13.98 -1.06 -22.12
CA SER A 8 -14.16 -1.83 -20.88
C SER A 8 -13.85 -3.31 -21.05
N GLU A 9 -14.22 -3.89 -22.17
CA GLU A 9 -13.90 -5.29 -22.50
C GLU A 9 -12.40 -5.46 -22.74
N MET A 10 -11.73 -4.48 -23.31
CA MET A 10 -10.28 -4.42 -23.42
C MET A 10 -9.61 -4.32 -22.06
N CYS A 11 -10.09 -3.50 -21.13
CA CYS A 11 -9.52 -3.40 -19.80
C CYS A 11 -9.53 -4.75 -19.05
N ILE A 12 -10.59 -5.52 -19.15
CA ILE A 12 -10.65 -6.86 -18.54
C ILE A 12 -9.73 -7.84 -19.27
N ARG A 13 -9.69 -7.78 -20.59
CA ARG A 13 -8.89 -8.66 -21.42
C ARG A 13 -7.40 -8.33 -21.33
N ASP A 14 -7.06 -7.05 -21.35
CA ASP A 14 -5.68 -6.60 -21.26
C ASP A 14 -5.10 -6.83 -19.89
N SER A 15 -5.92 -6.80 -18.84
CA SER A 15 -5.50 -7.16 -17.49
C SER A 15 -5.05 -8.61 -17.38
N SER A 16 -5.73 -9.54 -18.07
CA SER A 16 -5.29 -10.93 -18.12
C SER A 16 -4.03 -11.13 -18.96
N MET A 17 -3.76 -10.22 -19.89
CA MET A 17 -2.60 -10.30 -20.80
C MET A 17 -1.35 -9.56 -20.29
N THR A 18 -1.51 -8.44 -19.60
CA THR A 18 -0.39 -7.71 -18.98
C THR A 18 0.26 -8.48 -17.85
N SER A 19 -0.37 -9.50 -17.46
CA SER A 19 -0.11 -10.27 -16.28
C SER A 19 1.19 -11.05 -16.29
N GLN A 20 1.73 -11.39 -17.37
CA GLN A 20 2.86 -12.30 -17.42
C GLN A 20 4.16 -11.62 -17.82
N ASN A 21 4.12 -10.32 -18.03
CA ASN A 21 5.14 -9.73 -18.84
C ASN A 21 6.06 -8.83 -18.03
N THR A 22 7.28 -8.76 -18.52
CA THR A 22 8.24 -7.77 -18.07
C THR A 22 7.70 -6.37 -18.36
N TYR A 23 8.22 -5.39 -17.65
CA TYR A 23 7.85 -3.99 -17.84
C TYR A 23 7.85 -3.55 -19.33
N SER A 24 8.79 -4.04 -20.13
CA SER A 24 8.92 -3.70 -21.54
C SER A 24 7.77 -4.22 -22.42
N GLU A 25 7.07 -5.23 -21.97
CA GLU A 25 5.98 -5.88 -22.69
C GLU A 25 4.59 -5.43 -22.22
N ALA A 26 4.51 -4.79 -21.07
CA ALA A 26 3.29 -4.20 -20.55
C ALA A 26 2.96 -2.92 -21.32
N PHE A 27 2.45 -3.07 -22.53
CA PHE A 27 2.07 -1.95 -23.40
C PHE A 27 0.87 -1.18 -22.82
N TRP A 28 -0.05 -1.89 -22.21
CA TRP A 28 -1.22 -1.32 -21.53
C TRP A 28 -0.97 -1.20 -20.05
N THR A 29 -1.32 -0.07 -19.50
CA THR A 29 -0.84 0.38 -18.21
C THR A 29 -1.95 0.66 -17.21
N GLU A 30 -3.17 0.19 -17.49
CA GLU A 30 -4.31 0.33 -16.58
C GLU A 30 -5.10 -0.98 -16.51
N GLY A 31 -5.73 -1.23 -15.36
CA GLY A 31 -6.57 -2.38 -15.14
C GLY A 31 -5.96 -3.41 -14.20
N PHE A 32 -6.38 -4.66 -14.34
CA PHE A 32 -5.89 -5.76 -13.51
C PHE A 32 -4.46 -6.13 -13.87
N THR A 33 -3.68 -6.51 -12.87
CA THR A 33 -2.35 -7.07 -13.07
C THR A 33 -2.34 -8.57 -12.81
N ALA A 34 -1.30 -9.28 -13.29
CA ALA A 34 -1.23 -10.74 -13.19
C ALA A 34 -1.18 -11.29 -11.80
N ASP A 35 -0.54 -10.53 -10.96
CA ASP A 35 -0.41 -10.89 -9.56
C ASP A 35 -1.72 -10.65 -8.78
N GLY A 36 -2.77 -10.15 -9.45
CA GLY A 36 -4.08 -9.90 -8.87
C GLY A 36 -4.20 -8.51 -8.22
N ALA A 37 -3.24 -7.64 -8.45
CA ALA A 37 -3.35 -6.23 -8.08
C ALA A 37 -4.02 -5.42 -9.20
N GLY A 38 -3.83 -4.11 -9.22
CA GLY A 38 -4.38 -3.25 -10.24
C GLY A 38 -3.64 -1.95 -10.39
N TRP A 39 -3.66 -1.41 -11.60
CA TRP A 39 -3.07 -0.13 -11.96
C TRP A 39 -4.12 0.86 -12.45
N GLY A 40 -3.86 2.13 -12.22
CA GLY A 40 -4.57 3.25 -12.80
C GLY A 40 -3.62 4.41 -13.08
N HIS A 41 -4.03 5.38 -13.88
CA HIS A 41 -3.20 6.50 -14.33
C HIS A 41 -1.84 6.06 -14.91
N GLY A 42 -1.87 5.05 -15.77
CA GLY A 42 -0.67 4.39 -16.24
C GLY A 42 -0.30 3.22 -15.34
N LYS A 43 0.89 3.22 -14.75
CA LYS A 43 1.43 2.12 -13.95
C LYS A 43 1.40 2.41 -12.44
N GLN A 44 0.48 3.25 -12.00
CA GLN A 44 0.33 3.54 -10.57
C GLN A 44 -0.44 2.44 -9.86
N CYS A 45 0.00 2.09 -8.65
CA CYS A 45 -0.64 1.09 -7.80
C CYS A 45 -1.97 1.57 -7.23
N LEU A 46 -2.96 1.79 -8.09
CA LEU A 46 -4.31 2.24 -7.76
C LEU A 46 -5.28 1.06 -7.63
N ILE A 47 -4.97 0.10 -6.77
CA ILE A 47 -5.73 -1.14 -6.65
C ILE A 47 -7.21 -0.91 -6.31
N TRP A 48 -7.54 0.11 -5.53
CA TRP A 48 -8.89 0.40 -5.09
C TRP A 48 -9.65 1.40 -6.00
N GLY A 49 -9.01 1.91 -7.03
CA GLY A 49 -9.56 2.89 -7.94
C GLY A 49 -10.07 2.28 -9.24
N TYR A 50 -9.42 2.62 -10.34
CA TYR A 50 -9.84 2.28 -11.71
C TYR A 50 -10.18 0.81 -11.98
N PRO A 51 -9.43 -0.18 -11.44
CA PRO A 51 -9.79 -1.59 -11.66
C PRO A 51 -11.19 -1.93 -11.15
N ILE A 52 -11.60 -1.37 -10.01
CA ILE A 52 -12.94 -1.58 -9.46
C ILE A 52 -13.98 -0.80 -10.26
N ASP A 53 -13.71 0.46 -10.54
CA ASP A 53 -14.66 1.34 -11.25
C ASP A 53 -14.92 0.84 -12.67
N GLY A 54 -13.86 0.50 -13.40
CA GLY A 54 -13.96 -0.03 -14.76
C GLY A 54 -14.76 -1.35 -14.80
N THR A 55 -14.43 -2.28 -13.94
CA THR A 55 -15.13 -3.58 -13.86
C THR A 55 -16.59 -3.41 -13.44
N SER A 56 -16.88 -2.61 -12.42
CA SER A 56 -18.23 -2.36 -11.95
C SER A 56 -19.10 -1.72 -13.03
N ASN A 57 -18.54 -0.77 -13.78
CA ASN A 57 -19.25 -0.15 -14.90
C ASN A 57 -19.50 -1.13 -16.05
N ALA A 58 -18.50 -1.95 -16.41
CA ALA A 58 -18.64 -2.97 -17.44
C ALA A 58 -19.74 -4.00 -17.06
N LEU A 59 -19.68 -4.53 -15.84
CA LEU A 59 -20.70 -5.47 -15.36
C LEU A 59 -22.10 -4.86 -15.31
N SER A 60 -22.20 -3.59 -14.95
CA SER A 60 -23.50 -2.87 -14.93
C SER A 60 -24.09 -2.74 -16.33
N ILE A 61 -23.27 -2.40 -17.31
CA ILE A 61 -23.70 -2.33 -18.73
C ILE A 61 -24.12 -3.71 -19.23
N LEU A 62 -23.33 -4.75 -18.97
CA LEU A 62 -23.65 -6.12 -19.34
C LEU A 62 -24.96 -6.60 -18.70
N ASN A 63 -25.21 -6.22 -17.46
CA ASN A 63 -26.49 -6.52 -16.79
C ASN A 63 -27.68 -5.84 -17.48
N LEU A 64 -27.56 -4.61 -17.92
CA LEU A 64 -28.62 -3.91 -18.67
C LEU A 64 -28.91 -4.56 -20.01
N LEU A 65 -27.95 -5.24 -20.60
CA LEU A 65 -28.11 -5.92 -21.89
C LEU A 65 -28.68 -7.34 -21.75
N LYS A 66 -28.78 -7.88 -20.55
CA LYS A 66 -29.35 -9.23 -20.34
C LYS A 66 -30.78 -9.32 -20.88
N GLY A 67 -31.08 -10.43 -21.56
CA GLY A 67 -32.38 -10.64 -22.18
C GLY A 67 -32.63 -9.85 -23.47
N THR A 68 -31.67 -9.10 -23.96
CA THR A 68 -31.75 -8.41 -25.25
C THR A 68 -30.94 -9.16 -26.32
N PRO A 69 -31.10 -8.82 -27.63
CA PRO A 69 -30.28 -9.38 -28.69
C PRO A 69 -28.76 -9.09 -28.54
N TRP A 70 -28.38 -8.15 -27.71
CA TRP A 70 -26.98 -7.78 -27.41
C TRP A 70 -26.47 -8.40 -26.11
N SER A 71 -27.23 -9.31 -25.53
CA SER A 71 -26.82 -10.00 -24.29
C SER A 71 -25.45 -10.67 -24.48
N LYS A 72 -24.58 -10.49 -23.53
CA LYS A 72 -23.27 -11.13 -23.43
C LYS A 72 -23.15 -11.88 -22.12
N THR A 73 -22.38 -12.95 -22.12
CA THR A 73 -21.97 -13.69 -20.93
C THR A 73 -20.51 -13.39 -20.63
N LEU A 74 -20.09 -13.52 -19.37
CA LEU A 74 -18.68 -13.56 -19.04
C LEU A 74 -18.11 -14.88 -19.58
N ASN A 75 -17.13 -14.79 -20.45
CA ASN A 75 -16.37 -15.97 -20.86
C ASN A 75 -15.38 -16.38 -19.75
N ARG A 76 -14.71 -17.50 -19.93
CA ARG A 76 -13.80 -18.04 -18.92
C ARG A 76 -12.65 -17.08 -18.60
N ASP A 77 -12.04 -16.48 -19.62
CA ASP A 77 -10.91 -15.57 -19.44
C ASP A 77 -11.31 -14.33 -18.62
N ASN A 78 -12.49 -13.78 -18.89
CA ASN A 78 -13.00 -12.63 -18.12
C ASN A 78 -13.30 -13.04 -16.65
N ALA A 79 -13.90 -14.21 -16.45
CA ALA A 79 -14.19 -14.71 -15.11
C ALA A 79 -12.89 -14.93 -14.32
N GLU A 80 -11.88 -15.53 -14.92
CA GLU A 80 -10.55 -15.74 -14.31
C GLU A 80 -9.85 -14.43 -13.99
N ALA A 81 -9.86 -13.45 -14.89
CA ALA A 81 -9.24 -12.15 -14.65
C ALA A 81 -9.90 -11.42 -13.46
N ILE A 82 -11.23 -11.42 -13.41
CA ILE A 82 -11.99 -10.84 -12.31
C ILE A 82 -11.69 -11.57 -10.99
N LEU A 83 -11.72 -12.89 -10.99
CA LEU A 83 -11.46 -13.68 -9.80
C LEU A 83 -10.03 -13.48 -9.29
N ASN A 84 -9.03 -13.43 -10.19
CA ASN A 84 -7.65 -13.15 -9.82
C ASN A 84 -7.50 -11.79 -9.13
N PHE A 85 -8.17 -10.76 -9.66
CA PHE A 85 -8.20 -9.44 -9.01
C PHE A 85 -8.90 -9.49 -7.64
N LEU A 86 -10.00 -10.19 -7.52
CA LEU A 86 -10.70 -10.34 -6.23
C LEU A 86 -9.85 -11.08 -5.19
N ARG A 87 -9.13 -12.11 -5.62
CA ARG A 87 -8.14 -12.82 -4.78
C ARG A 87 -7.04 -11.88 -4.31
N GLY A 88 -6.48 -11.12 -5.22
CA GLY A 88 -5.46 -10.12 -4.89
C GLY A 88 -5.99 -9.06 -3.92
N GLY A 89 -7.18 -8.51 -4.20
CA GLY A 89 -7.82 -7.51 -3.35
C GLY A 89 -8.00 -7.95 -1.90
N SER A 90 -8.28 -9.24 -1.67
CA SER A 90 -8.37 -9.78 -0.30
C SER A 90 -7.07 -9.61 0.49
N TRP A 91 -5.90 -9.69 -0.15
CA TRP A 91 -4.63 -9.49 0.53
C TRP A 91 -4.43 -8.05 1.02
N TYR A 92 -5.00 -7.09 0.31
CA TYR A 92 -4.96 -5.67 0.67
C TYR A 92 -6.07 -5.25 1.64
N TYR A 93 -6.69 -6.22 2.28
CA TYR A 93 -7.81 -6.01 3.17
C TYR A 93 -7.60 -6.77 4.48
N TYR A 94 -7.76 -6.08 5.62
CA TYR A 94 -7.54 -6.69 6.92
C TYR A 94 -8.58 -6.28 7.94
N LYS A 95 -9.24 -7.29 8.56
CA LYS A 95 -10.26 -7.10 9.60
C LYS A 95 -11.25 -5.97 9.30
N GLY A 96 -11.68 -5.93 8.05
CA GLY A 96 -12.67 -4.96 7.66
C GLY A 96 -12.09 -3.61 7.19
N PHE A 97 -10.79 -3.40 7.19
CA PHE A 97 -10.14 -2.20 6.71
C PHE A 97 -9.34 -2.50 5.44
N ARG A 98 -9.41 -1.60 4.47
CA ARG A 98 -8.46 -1.60 3.38
C ARG A 98 -7.16 -0.97 3.86
N LEU A 99 -6.06 -1.35 3.24
CA LEU A 99 -4.79 -0.69 3.50
C LEU A 99 -4.83 0.76 3.02
N PRO A 100 -4.34 1.71 3.81
CA PRO A 100 -4.15 3.08 3.35
C PRO A 100 -3.07 3.12 2.25
N CYS A 101 -3.00 4.25 1.52
CA CYS A 101 -1.95 4.52 0.54
C CYS A 101 -1.94 3.66 -0.73
N LEU A 102 -3.05 2.98 -1.02
CA LEU A 102 -3.23 2.18 -2.22
C LEU A 102 -4.27 2.77 -3.16
N ASP A 103 -4.65 4.01 -2.91
CA ASP A 103 -5.54 4.80 -3.73
C ASP A 103 -5.35 6.28 -3.39
N ARG A 104 -5.81 7.15 -4.26
CA ARG A 104 -5.77 8.60 -4.11
C ARG A 104 -6.43 9.02 -2.79
N GLY A 105 -5.74 9.87 -2.02
CA GLY A 105 -6.27 10.42 -0.78
C GLY A 105 -6.56 9.42 0.34
N SER A 106 -6.01 8.22 0.26
CA SER A 106 -6.36 7.12 1.18
C SER A 106 -5.95 7.34 2.64
N TYR A 107 -5.09 8.31 2.92
CA TYR A 107 -4.82 8.73 4.31
C TYR A 107 -5.93 9.59 4.92
N VAL A 108 -6.71 10.27 4.08
CA VAL A 108 -7.70 11.25 4.52
C VAL A 108 -9.08 10.64 4.60
N TYR A 109 -9.41 9.79 3.63
CA TYR A 109 -10.70 9.13 3.61
C TYR A 109 -10.77 8.01 4.64
N ASN A 110 -11.96 7.82 5.19
CA ASN A 110 -12.23 6.68 6.04
C ASN A 110 -11.98 5.38 5.26
N PRO A 111 -10.99 4.54 5.64
CA PRO A 111 -10.70 3.30 4.94
C PRO A 111 -11.89 2.36 4.83
N THR A 112 -12.85 2.49 5.76
CA THR A 112 -14.06 1.66 5.77
C THR A 112 -15.04 2.04 4.68
N GLU A 113 -15.18 3.31 4.37
CA GLU A 113 -16.09 3.79 3.32
C GLU A 113 -15.61 3.36 1.94
N GLN A 114 -14.32 3.41 1.73
CA GLN A 114 -13.73 3.11 0.43
C GLN A 114 -13.71 1.60 0.08
N SER A 115 -13.95 0.71 1.03
CA SER A 115 -14.11 -0.71 0.73
C SER A 115 -15.48 -1.05 0.14
N ILE A 116 -16.47 -0.16 0.25
CA ILE A 116 -17.82 -0.36 -0.25
C ILE A 116 -17.86 -0.66 -1.75
N PRO A 117 -17.12 0.04 -2.63
CA PRO A 117 -17.09 -0.29 -4.06
C PRO A 117 -16.66 -1.73 -4.34
N TYR A 118 -15.63 -2.23 -3.67
CA TYR A 118 -15.18 -3.62 -3.80
C TYR A 118 -16.25 -4.63 -3.34
N ALA A 119 -16.88 -4.36 -2.20
CA ALA A 119 -17.99 -5.20 -1.71
C ALA A 119 -19.18 -5.19 -2.68
N LYS A 120 -19.54 -4.05 -3.25
CA LYS A 120 -20.61 -3.93 -4.25
C LYS A 120 -20.28 -4.68 -5.54
N MET A 121 -19.02 -4.67 -5.96
CA MET A 121 -18.57 -5.44 -7.13
C MET A 121 -18.74 -6.94 -6.88
N LEU A 122 -18.32 -7.44 -5.71
CA LEU A 122 -18.56 -8.83 -5.29
C LEU A 122 -20.04 -9.18 -5.27
N ASP A 123 -20.88 -8.30 -4.72
CA ASP A 123 -22.33 -8.52 -4.68
C ASP A 123 -22.94 -8.63 -6.08
N ASN A 124 -22.51 -7.77 -7.00
CA ASN A 124 -22.97 -7.82 -8.39
C ASN A 124 -22.56 -9.13 -9.07
N ILE A 125 -21.32 -9.57 -8.87
CA ILE A 125 -20.82 -10.84 -9.43
C ILE A 125 -21.60 -12.01 -8.89
N ILE A 126 -21.79 -12.10 -7.58
CA ILE A 126 -22.51 -13.20 -6.93
C ILE A 126 -23.98 -13.22 -7.35
N THR A 127 -24.60 -12.05 -7.48
CA THR A 127 -26.01 -11.97 -7.84
C THR A 127 -26.27 -12.27 -9.32
N ASN A 128 -25.36 -11.88 -10.20
CA ASN A 128 -25.67 -11.84 -11.62
C ASN A 128 -24.79 -12.74 -12.49
N TRP A 129 -23.66 -13.24 -12.00
CA TRP A 129 -22.64 -13.87 -12.83
C TRP A 129 -22.08 -15.17 -12.28
N MET A 130 -22.68 -15.73 -11.23
CA MET A 130 -22.19 -16.97 -10.58
C MET A 130 -22.03 -18.13 -11.55
N ASP A 131 -22.91 -18.24 -12.54
CA ASP A 131 -22.85 -19.31 -13.56
C ASP A 131 -21.59 -19.26 -14.44
N SER A 132 -20.85 -18.15 -14.41
CA SER A 132 -19.57 -18.01 -15.12
C SER A 132 -18.39 -18.61 -14.35
N PHE A 133 -18.60 -19.08 -13.13
CA PHE A 133 -17.59 -19.60 -12.21
C PHE A 133 -17.85 -21.06 -11.87
N THR A 134 -16.78 -21.83 -11.62
CA THR A 134 -16.92 -23.21 -11.13
C THR A 134 -17.52 -23.27 -9.73
N SER A 135 -17.96 -24.43 -9.28
CA SER A 135 -18.55 -24.60 -7.94
C SER A 135 -17.57 -24.22 -6.82
N GLU A 136 -16.29 -24.51 -7.01
CA GLU A 136 -15.23 -24.15 -6.07
C GLU A 136 -15.04 -22.63 -6.03
N GLU A 137 -15.01 -21.99 -7.20
CA GLU A 137 -14.89 -20.54 -7.33
C GLU A 137 -16.11 -19.79 -6.80
N GLN A 138 -17.31 -20.35 -6.97
CA GLN A 138 -18.53 -19.81 -6.37
C GLN A 138 -18.45 -19.81 -4.84
N THR A 139 -17.94 -20.89 -4.26
CA THR A 139 -17.69 -20.99 -2.82
C THR A 139 -16.65 -19.95 -2.38
N GLU A 140 -15.58 -19.83 -3.12
CA GLU A 140 -14.52 -18.83 -2.86
C GLU A 140 -15.07 -17.39 -2.91
N LEU A 141 -15.86 -17.06 -3.91
CA LEU A 141 -16.50 -15.74 -4.03
C LEU A 141 -17.41 -15.43 -2.83
N GLN A 142 -18.15 -16.42 -2.33
CA GLN A 142 -18.97 -16.26 -1.13
C GLN A 142 -18.13 -16.01 0.13
N LEU A 143 -16.97 -16.66 0.26
CA LEU A 143 -16.04 -16.43 1.36
C LEU A 143 -15.41 -15.02 1.28
N LEU A 144 -15.00 -14.58 0.09
CA LEU A 144 -14.50 -13.23 -0.14
C LEU A 144 -15.58 -12.18 0.20
N GLN A 145 -16.82 -12.42 -0.18
CA GLN A 145 -17.93 -11.54 0.18
C GLN A 145 -18.12 -11.47 1.71
N ALA A 146 -18.05 -12.60 2.40
CA ALA A 146 -18.17 -12.66 3.85
C ALA A 146 -17.04 -11.89 4.56
N GLU A 147 -15.83 -11.94 4.03
CA GLU A 147 -14.67 -11.20 4.58
C GLU A 147 -14.90 -9.67 4.56
N VAL A 148 -15.52 -9.14 3.51
CA VAL A 148 -15.65 -7.68 3.32
C VAL A 148 -17.00 -7.11 3.76
N LYS A 149 -18.02 -7.92 3.94
CA LYS A 149 -19.40 -7.46 4.25
C LYS A 149 -19.67 -7.14 5.71
N LYS A 150 -18.88 -7.63 6.63
CA LYS A 150 -19.19 -7.46 8.04
C LYS A 150 -19.10 -6.01 8.49
N ASN A 151 -20.09 -5.61 9.27
CA ASN A 151 -20.11 -4.29 9.89
C ASN A 151 -18.94 -4.15 10.88
N ARG A 152 -18.11 -3.19 10.65
CA ARG A 152 -16.85 -2.96 11.33
C ARG A 152 -16.95 -2.24 12.65
N ILE A 153 -18.11 -1.74 12.97
CA ILE A 153 -18.36 -1.12 14.27
C ILE A 153 -18.32 -2.17 15.38
N ILE A 154 -18.55 -3.43 15.03
CA ILE A 154 -18.51 -4.56 15.97
C ILE A 154 -17.27 -5.42 15.66
N MET A 155 -16.16 -5.09 16.28
CA MET A 155 -14.84 -5.69 16.05
C MET A 155 -14.78 -7.21 16.28
N ASP A 156 -15.66 -7.79 17.10
CA ASP A 156 -15.58 -9.19 17.53
C ASP A 156 -16.16 -10.18 16.50
N SER A 157 -16.58 -9.74 15.33
CA SER A 157 -17.35 -10.56 14.41
C SER A 157 -16.84 -10.58 12.96
N TYR A 158 -15.57 -10.33 12.72
CA TYR A 158 -15.01 -10.42 11.38
C TYR A 158 -14.93 -11.86 10.90
N ALA A 159 -15.26 -12.08 9.61
CA ALA A 159 -14.93 -13.34 8.98
C ALA A 159 -13.41 -13.51 8.93
N PRO A 160 -12.90 -14.74 9.10
CA PRO A 160 -11.50 -15.03 8.85
C PRO A 160 -11.10 -14.58 7.45
N GLY A 161 -9.87 -14.12 7.28
CA GLY A 161 -9.33 -13.84 5.95
C GLY A 161 -9.33 -15.11 5.10
N VAL A 162 -9.71 -14.98 3.83
CA VAL A 162 -9.76 -16.12 2.90
C VAL A 162 -8.35 -16.61 2.59
N TYR A 163 -7.40 -15.69 2.48
CA TYR A 163 -6.00 -15.99 2.24
C TYR A 163 -5.14 -15.58 3.41
N ASN A 164 -4.16 -16.41 3.74
CA ASN A 164 -3.18 -16.18 4.80
C ASN A 164 -1.80 -16.63 4.32
N GLY A 165 -0.75 -16.12 4.92
CA GLY A 165 0.64 -16.41 4.59
C GLY A 165 1.36 -15.18 4.07
N THR A 166 2.27 -15.38 3.13
CA THR A 166 3.06 -14.32 2.49
C THR A 166 2.80 -14.28 1.00
N ARG A 167 2.73 -13.07 0.44
CA ARG A 167 2.56 -12.88 -1.00
C ARG A 167 3.41 -11.72 -1.50
N TRP A 168 4.07 -11.94 -2.63
CA TRP A 168 4.78 -10.94 -3.40
C TRP A 168 3.97 -10.54 -4.61
N PHE A 169 3.61 -9.26 -4.68
CA PHE A 169 2.93 -8.65 -5.82
C PHE A 169 3.98 -8.00 -6.71
N PHE A 170 4.43 -8.72 -7.71
CA PHE A 170 5.59 -8.34 -8.53
C PHE A 170 5.30 -7.22 -9.53
N ASN A 171 4.04 -6.93 -9.81
CA ASN A 171 3.64 -5.79 -10.62
C ASN A 171 3.56 -4.50 -9.80
N ASN A 172 3.09 -4.59 -8.55
CA ASN A 172 2.94 -3.44 -7.67
C ASN A 172 4.14 -3.21 -6.76
N ASP A 173 5.15 -4.07 -6.79
CA ASP A 173 6.28 -4.04 -5.88
C ASP A 173 5.88 -4.07 -4.40
N ASP A 174 4.84 -4.89 -4.06
CA ASP A 174 4.31 -5.01 -2.71
C ASP A 174 4.59 -6.38 -2.11
N LEU A 175 5.04 -6.40 -0.86
CA LEU A 175 5.10 -7.60 -0.03
C LEU A 175 4.04 -7.55 1.05
N ILE A 176 3.26 -8.62 1.18
CA ILE A 176 2.23 -8.75 2.20
C ILE A 176 2.41 -10.03 3.00
N LYS A 177 2.34 -9.92 4.33
CA LYS A 177 2.10 -11.02 5.26
C LYS A 177 0.72 -10.80 5.89
N LYS A 178 -0.15 -11.79 5.75
CA LYS A 178 -1.49 -11.78 6.32
C LYS A 178 -1.70 -13.03 7.19
N THR A 179 -2.12 -12.82 8.43
CA THR A 179 -2.49 -13.88 9.37
C THR A 179 -3.79 -13.52 10.07
N SER A 180 -4.32 -14.41 10.93
CA SER A 180 -5.46 -14.10 11.80
C SER A 180 -5.16 -12.98 12.80
N ASP A 181 -3.90 -12.84 13.20
CA ASP A 181 -3.48 -12.01 14.33
C ASP A 181 -2.83 -10.70 13.92
N TYR A 182 -2.24 -10.64 12.72
CA TYR A 182 -1.59 -9.43 12.23
C TYR A 182 -1.49 -9.41 10.70
N HIS A 183 -1.23 -8.23 10.20
CA HIS A 183 -1.00 -7.94 8.79
C HIS A 183 0.20 -6.99 8.66
N ILE A 184 1.10 -7.31 7.74
CA ILE A 184 2.25 -6.46 7.40
C ILE A 184 2.25 -6.23 5.89
N THR A 185 2.41 -4.99 5.49
CA THR A 185 2.54 -4.62 4.08
C THR A 185 3.78 -3.77 3.88
N VAL A 186 4.57 -4.08 2.86
CA VAL A 186 5.66 -3.22 2.38
C VAL A 186 5.30 -2.76 0.98
N ASN A 187 5.16 -1.46 0.78
CA ASN A 187 4.85 -0.85 -0.51
C ASN A 187 6.08 -0.13 -1.07
N MET A 188 6.50 -0.51 -2.25
CA MET A 188 7.66 0.03 -2.94
C MET A 188 7.27 0.52 -4.33
N ALA A 189 8.17 1.19 -5.01
CA ALA A 189 8.04 1.52 -6.42
C ALA A 189 9.38 1.43 -7.13
N SER A 190 9.35 0.97 -8.36
CA SER A 190 10.51 0.88 -9.24
C SER A 190 10.20 1.61 -10.56
N VAL A 191 11.07 1.49 -11.54
CA VAL A 191 10.72 1.98 -12.89
C VAL A 191 9.59 1.19 -13.55
N ARG A 192 9.18 0.04 -12.99
CA ARG A 192 8.07 -0.78 -13.49
C ARG A 192 6.72 -0.34 -12.98
N CYS A 193 6.66 0.05 -11.71
CA CYS A 193 5.45 0.47 -11.03
C CYS A 193 5.66 1.86 -10.43
N ASP A 194 4.73 2.75 -10.70
CA ASP A 194 4.76 4.10 -10.18
C ASP A 194 4.02 4.18 -8.85
N GLY A 195 4.46 5.09 -8.00
CA GLY A 195 3.70 5.50 -6.85
C GLY A 195 2.48 6.34 -7.24
N LEU A 196 1.66 6.63 -6.26
CA LEU A 196 0.45 7.41 -6.47
C LEU A 196 0.76 8.84 -6.89
N GLU A 197 -0.15 9.44 -7.64
CA GLU A 197 -0.09 10.84 -8.01
C GLU A 197 -0.18 11.75 -6.79
N SER A 198 0.46 12.90 -6.90
CA SER A 198 0.26 14.04 -5.99
C SER A 198 -0.47 15.14 -6.72
N ALA A 199 -1.74 15.35 -6.41
CA ALA A 199 -2.55 16.37 -7.06
C ALA A 199 -2.85 17.53 -6.10
N VAL A 200 -2.86 18.74 -6.63
CA VAL A 200 -3.32 19.92 -5.89
C VAL A 200 -4.83 19.84 -5.67
N ASN A 201 -5.29 20.28 -4.54
CA ASN A 201 -6.69 20.35 -4.10
C ASN A 201 -7.28 19.05 -3.53
N MET A 202 -6.47 18.03 -3.36
CA MET A 202 -6.88 16.82 -2.65
C MET A 202 -5.81 16.51 -1.61
N ALA A 203 -6.09 15.63 -0.72
CA ALA A 203 -5.10 15.14 0.23
C ALA A 203 -3.96 14.32 -0.42
N ASP A 204 -3.88 14.37 -1.73
CA ASP A 204 -2.90 13.67 -2.56
C ASP A 204 -1.46 14.16 -2.34
N GLU A 205 -1.27 15.31 -1.73
CA GLU A 205 0.04 15.76 -1.26
C GLU A 205 0.71 14.74 -0.32
N TYR A 206 -0.11 13.92 0.36
CA TYR A 206 0.36 12.83 1.21
C TYR A 206 0.85 11.62 0.42
N ASN A 207 0.54 11.53 -0.87
CA ASN A 207 0.96 10.44 -1.73
C ASN A 207 2.43 10.53 -2.16
N PHE A 208 3.16 11.54 -1.72
CA PHE A 208 4.58 11.70 -2.03
C PHE A 208 5.45 10.55 -1.50
N TYR A 209 5.12 9.99 -0.34
CA TYR A 209 5.95 9.00 0.35
C TYR A 209 5.48 7.54 0.28
N PRO A 210 4.23 7.19 -0.04
CA PRO A 210 3.70 5.84 0.18
C PRO A 210 4.51 4.72 -0.47
N THR A 211 5.14 4.97 -1.60
CA THR A 211 5.91 3.97 -2.34
C THR A 211 7.41 4.02 -2.08
N ASP A 212 7.83 4.69 -1.03
CA ASP A 212 9.23 4.81 -0.63
C ASP A 212 9.67 3.69 0.33
N GLY A 213 8.98 2.56 0.31
CA GLY A 213 9.15 1.45 1.23
C GLY A 213 8.26 1.58 2.46
N LEU A 214 7.07 2.18 2.30
CA LEU A 214 6.06 2.25 3.36
C LEU A 214 5.80 0.86 3.91
N THR A 215 5.92 0.70 5.24
CA THR A 215 5.70 -0.56 5.91
C THR A 215 4.62 -0.40 6.96
N LEU A 216 3.47 -1.00 6.74
CA LEU A 216 2.33 -0.90 7.64
C LEU A 216 2.21 -2.15 8.51
N PHE A 217 1.98 -1.96 9.80
CA PHE A 217 1.83 -3.00 10.80
C PHE A 217 0.44 -2.93 11.42
N GLN A 218 -0.40 -3.93 11.18
CA GLN A 218 -1.77 -3.94 11.66
C GLN A 218 -2.08 -5.19 12.49
N ARG A 219 -2.76 -5.04 13.60
CA ARG A 219 -3.34 -6.12 14.41
C ARG A 219 -4.86 -6.06 14.46
N THR A 220 -5.40 -4.87 14.46
CA THR A 220 -6.84 -4.61 14.53
C THR A 220 -7.42 -4.13 13.21
N GLY A 221 -6.56 -3.66 12.30
CA GLY A 221 -6.93 -3.11 10.99
C GLY A 221 -7.11 -1.58 11.00
N ASP A 222 -7.35 -0.98 12.16
CA ASP A 222 -7.66 0.43 12.32
C ASP A 222 -6.49 1.29 12.83
N GLU A 223 -5.28 0.74 12.85
CA GLU A 223 -4.08 1.40 13.35
C GLU A 223 -3.80 2.76 12.72
N TYR A 224 -4.17 2.88 11.44
CA TYR A 224 -3.95 4.08 10.63
C TYR A 224 -5.25 4.85 10.35
N PHE A 225 -6.30 4.56 11.13
CA PHE A 225 -7.58 5.23 11.00
C PHE A 225 -7.63 6.48 11.88
N ARG A 226 -8.16 7.59 11.32
CA ARG A 226 -8.32 8.87 12.02
C ARG A 226 -7.04 9.44 12.63
N ILE A 227 -5.90 9.24 11.97
CA ILE A 227 -4.59 9.69 12.47
C ILE A 227 -4.09 10.99 11.83
N MET A 228 -4.75 11.49 10.79
CA MET A 228 -4.24 12.57 9.94
C MET A 228 -3.95 13.87 10.68
N GLY A 229 -4.68 14.19 11.73
CA GLY A 229 -4.42 15.40 12.52
C GLY A 229 -3.04 15.43 13.21
N GLY A 230 -2.40 14.27 13.38
CA GLY A 230 -1.06 14.15 13.98
C GLY A 230 -0.04 13.45 13.09
N TRP A 231 -0.40 13.15 11.86
CA TRP A 231 0.47 12.43 10.94
C TRP A 231 1.59 13.32 10.42
N ASP A 232 2.82 12.88 10.57
CA ASP A 232 3.97 13.46 9.90
C ASP A 232 4.27 12.65 8.63
N VAL A 233 3.99 13.23 7.47
CA VAL A 233 4.18 12.58 6.18
C VAL A 233 5.63 12.19 5.92
N THR A 234 6.59 12.93 6.50
CA THR A 234 8.02 12.63 6.38
C THR A 234 8.46 11.50 7.31
N ALA A 235 7.60 11.09 8.24
CA ALA A 235 7.83 10.01 9.18
C ALA A 235 6.88 8.81 8.92
N SER A 236 6.51 8.59 7.67
CA SER A 236 5.73 7.42 7.28
C SER A 236 6.46 6.12 7.62
N PRO A 237 5.77 5.09 8.16
CA PRO A 237 6.39 3.85 8.59
C PRO A 237 7.26 3.19 7.51
N GLY A 238 8.44 2.72 7.84
CA GLY A 238 9.40 2.11 6.92
C GLY A 238 10.11 3.08 5.98
N VAL A 239 9.61 4.31 5.83
CA VAL A 239 10.14 5.30 4.89
C VAL A 239 11.41 5.94 5.41
N THR A 240 12.38 6.11 4.52
CA THR A 240 13.55 6.97 4.73
C THR A 240 13.28 8.31 4.09
N ALA A 241 13.34 9.38 4.86
CA ALA A 241 13.06 10.72 4.38
C ALA A 241 13.95 11.76 5.06
N ARG A 242 14.05 12.94 4.45
CA ARG A 242 14.70 14.10 5.04
C ARG A 242 13.69 14.84 5.92
N GLU A 243 14.09 15.18 7.14
CA GLU A 243 13.27 16.00 8.03
C GLU A 243 12.93 17.35 7.38
N GLY A 244 11.70 17.81 7.57
CA GLY A 244 11.23 19.09 7.03
C GLY A 244 10.78 19.06 5.57
N MET A 245 10.83 17.93 4.89
CA MET A 245 10.33 17.78 3.51
C MET A 245 8.82 18.09 3.39
N ASN A 246 8.05 17.90 4.45
CA ASN A 246 6.63 18.28 4.51
C ASN A 246 6.40 19.80 4.41
N LYS A 247 7.42 20.61 4.58
CA LYS A 247 7.37 22.07 4.39
C LYS A 247 7.56 22.49 2.94
N LEU A 248 8.01 21.57 2.09
CA LEU A 248 8.14 21.82 0.67
C LEU A 248 6.73 21.87 0.08
N THR A 249 6.49 22.84 -0.78
CA THR A 249 5.25 22.89 -1.54
C THR A 249 5.19 21.63 -2.43
N PRO A 250 4.17 20.78 -2.27
CA PRO A 250 4.01 19.63 -3.15
C PRO A 250 3.90 20.08 -4.59
N VAL A 251 4.57 19.37 -5.47
CA VAL A 251 4.43 19.59 -6.89
C VAL A 251 3.31 18.70 -7.39
N THR A 252 2.38 19.28 -8.12
CA THR A 252 1.35 18.51 -8.81
C THR A 252 2.02 17.53 -9.76
N ASN A 253 1.79 16.27 -9.55
CA ASN A 253 2.38 15.20 -10.32
C ASN A 253 1.34 14.09 -10.56
N TRP A 254 0.77 14.09 -11.75
CA TRP A 254 -0.23 13.11 -12.17
C TRP A 254 0.34 11.72 -12.46
N ARG A 255 1.66 11.61 -12.63
CA ARG A 255 2.32 10.34 -12.90
C ARG A 255 2.89 9.69 -11.65
N GLY A 256 2.89 10.41 -10.52
CA GLY A 256 3.46 9.93 -9.29
C GLY A 256 4.99 9.94 -9.27
N TYR A 257 5.54 9.27 -8.29
CA TYR A 257 6.98 9.12 -8.08
C TYR A 257 7.36 7.65 -8.05
N CYS A 258 8.60 7.34 -8.43
CA CYS A 258 9.15 6.00 -8.40
C CYS A 258 10.63 6.03 -7.98
N SER A 259 11.28 4.89 -7.95
CA SER A 259 12.73 4.81 -7.86
C SER A 259 13.36 4.90 -9.25
N LYS A 260 14.57 5.43 -9.34
CA LYS A 260 15.38 5.43 -10.56
C LYS A 260 15.78 4.01 -11.00
N TYR A 261 15.67 3.04 -10.11
CA TYR A 261 16.19 1.69 -10.33
C TYR A 261 15.04 0.72 -10.65
N ASN A 262 15.32 -0.17 -11.58
CA ASN A 262 14.47 -1.35 -11.81
C ASN A 262 14.85 -2.44 -10.80
N TYR A 263 14.87 -2.08 -9.51
CA TYR A 263 15.24 -2.98 -8.45
C TYR A 263 14.30 -2.80 -7.25
N ALA A 264 13.14 -3.40 -7.40
CA ALA A 264 12.27 -3.83 -6.32
C ALA A 264 11.99 -5.31 -6.61
N VAL A 265 12.50 -6.18 -5.79
CA VAL A 265 12.48 -7.63 -6.00
C VAL A 265 12.01 -8.33 -4.73
N GLY A 266 11.34 -9.45 -4.89
CA GLY A 266 10.87 -10.21 -3.77
C GLY A 266 10.68 -11.68 -4.10
N THR A 267 10.64 -12.47 -3.04
CA THR A 267 10.26 -13.89 -3.10
C THR A 267 9.61 -14.30 -1.79
N THR A 268 8.83 -15.35 -1.84
CA THR A 268 8.10 -15.88 -0.69
C THR A 268 7.93 -17.39 -0.83
N ASP A 269 7.82 -18.10 0.28
CA ASP A 269 7.41 -19.48 0.32
C ASP A 269 5.87 -19.67 0.31
N GLY A 270 5.13 -18.56 0.23
CA GLY A 270 3.67 -18.54 0.30
C GLY A 270 3.10 -18.71 1.71
N GLY A 271 3.93 -19.04 2.68
CA GLY A 271 3.54 -19.31 4.08
C GLY A 271 4.12 -18.28 5.04
N GLU A 272 5.23 -18.65 5.67
CA GLU A 272 5.76 -17.90 6.80
C GLU A 272 6.91 -16.96 6.44
N ASN A 273 7.62 -17.22 5.34
CA ASN A 273 8.84 -16.52 5.03
C ASN A 273 8.77 -15.76 3.72
N ALA A 274 9.40 -14.60 3.70
CA ALA A 274 9.55 -13.79 2.51
C ALA A 274 10.76 -12.87 2.63
N VAL A 275 11.26 -12.41 1.50
CA VAL A 275 12.32 -11.40 1.43
C VAL A 275 12.06 -10.43 0.29
N THR A 276 12.35 -9.15 0.54
CA THR A 276 12.41 -8.13 -0.52
C THR A 276 13.72 -7.37 -0.47
N GLY A 277 14.15 -6.90 -1.65
CA GLY A 277 15.24 -5.94 -1.80
C GLY A 277 14.80 -4.76 -2.63
N TYR A 278 15.20 -3.56 -2.23
CA TYR A 278 14.77 -2.31 -2.84
C TYR A 278 15.93 -1.31 -2.89
N ILE A 279 16.19 -0.76 -4.08
CA ILE A 279 17.11 0.38 -4.22
C ILE A 279 16.26 1.62 -4.40
N PHE A 280 16.38 2.52 -3.45
CA PHE A 280 15.61 3.75 -3.41
C PHE A 280 16.47 4.96 -3.81
N GLU A 281 16.06 5.65 -4.84
CA GLU A 281 16.46 7.00 -5.21
C GLU A 281 15.30 7.60 -5.98
N LYS A 282 14.60 8.53 -5.34
CA LYS A 282 13.33 9.05 -5.83
C LYS A 282 13.48 9.84 -7.12
N MET A 283 12.56 9.59 -8.04
CA MET A 283 12.40 10.38 -9.25
C MET A 283 10.93 10.59 -9.58
N ASN A 284 10.63 11.59 -10.39
CA ASN A 284 9.32 11.75 -10.98
C ASN A 284 9.11 10.66 -12.04
N ALA A 285 7.98 9.98 -11.99
CA ALA A 285 7.68 8.91 -12.95
C ALA A 285 7.57 9.43 -14.39
N ALA A 286 7.13 10.66 -14.61
CA ALA A 286 7.06 11.28 -15.93
C ALA A 286 8.46 11.46 -16.56
N ASP A 287 9.49 11.68 -15.76
CA ASP A 287 10.84 11.92 -16.28
C ASP A 287 11.44 10.68 -16.97
N LYS A 288 11.01 9.48 -16.60
CA LYS A 288 11.50 8.23 -17.22
C LYS A 288 10.90 7.98 -18.61
N GLU A 289 9.76 8.57 -18.91
CA GLU A 289 9.01 8.39 -20.16
C GLU A 289 9.13 9.58 -21.10
N ASP A 290 9.90 10.61 -20.70
CA ASP A 290 10.01 11.90 -21.41
C ASP A 290 8.63 12.54 -21.72
N VAL A 291 7.66 12.28 -20.85
CA VAL A 291 6.31 12.78 -20.99
C VAL A 291 6.18 14.12 -20.27
N ASN A 292 5.79 15.14 -21.01
CA ASN A 292 5.41 16.41 -20.41
C ASN A 292 4.01 16.29 -19.83
N ASP A 293 3.94 15.92 -18.56
CA ASP A 293 2.68 15.72 -17.88
C ASP A 293 2.16 17.04 -17.30
N ARG A 294 0.98 17.38 -17.67
CA ARG A 294 0.16 18.59 -17.42
C ARG A 294 0.52 19.36 -16.14
N GLY A 295 1.42 20.32 -16.25
CA GLY A 295 1.77 21.22 -15.15
C GLY A 295 2.75 20.64 -14.13
N ASN A 296 3.30 19.48 -14.36
CA ASN A 296 4.35 18.92 -13.53
C ASN A 296 5.64 19.73 -13.64
N SER A 297 6.22 19.96 -12.53
CA SER A 297 7.51 20.61 -12.38
C SER A 297 8.67 19.62 -12.51
N LYS A 298 8.55 18.62 -13.38
CA LYS A 298 9.60 17.67 -13.77
C LYS A 298 10.45 17.20 -12.56
N GLY A 299 9.78 16.63 -11.56
CA GLY A 299 10.48 16.03 -10.43
C GLY A 299 11.27 16.94 -9.52
N LEU A 300 10.98 18.22 -9.48
CA LEU A 300 11.71 19.16 -8.62
C LEU A 300 11.79 18.67 -7.16
N ASN A 301 10.69 18.16 -6.62
CA ASN A 301 10.69 17.62 -5.26
C ASN A 301 11.54 16.35 -5.13
N ALA A 302 11.55 15.49 -6.17
CA ALA A 302 12.42 14.33 -6.18
C ALA A 302 13.91 14.74 -6.16
N LEU A 303 14.28 15.78 -6.90
CA LEU A 303 15.66 16.34 -6.86
C LEU A 303 16.02 16.87 -5.49
N LEU A 304 15.07 17.45 -4.76
CA LEU A 304 15.26 17.93 -3.39
C LEU A 304 15.44 16.80 -2.37
N TYR A 305 14.96 15.62 -2.67
CA TYR A 305 15.13 14.44 -1.82
C TYR A 305 16.61 14.13 -1.60
N GLY A 306 17.37 14.04 -2.67
CA GLY A 306 18.83 14.12 -2.69
C GLY A 306 19.55 13.03 -1.90
N PHE A 307 19.01 11.82 -1.80
CA PHE A 307 19.71 10.69 -1.19
C PHE A 307 19.33 9.37 -1.86
N LYS A 308 20.19 8.38 -1.66
CA LYS A 308 20.01 7.00 -2.09
C LYS A 308 20.07 6.09 -0.88
N ALA A 309 19.30 5.02 -0.90
CA ALA A 309 19.33 3.98 0.13
C ALA A 309 19.14 2.60 -0.48
N TYR A 310 19.76 1.60 0.12
CA TYR A 310 19.51 0.19 -0.13
C TYR A 310 18.69 -0.35 1.02
N LYS A 311 17.58 -1.02 0.72
CA LYS A 311 16.69 -1.58 1.72
C LYS A 311 16.48 -3.06 1.48
N ALA A 312 16.35 -3.82 2.54
CA ALA A 312 15.94 -5.21 2.51
C ALA A 312 14.98 -5.48 3.66
N ASN A 313 13.93 -6.23 3.38
CA ASN A 313 12.95 -6.64 4.37
C ASN A 313 12.83 -8.16 4.35
N PHE A 314 12.82 -8.76 5.53
CA PHE A 314 12.68 -10.20 5.71
C PHE A 314 11.48 -10.46 6.61
N ILE A 315 10.65 -11.37 6.21
CA ILE A 315 9.65 -12.00 7.06
C ILE A 315 10.16 -13.39 7.40
N LEU A 316 10.30 -13.68 8.68
CA LEU A 316 10.84 -14.94 9.19
C LEU A 316 9.89 -15.42 10.31
N GLY A 317 8.84 -16.14 9.92
CA GLY A 317 7.75 -16.48 10.84
C GLY A 317 7.08 -15.21 11.37
N ASP A 318 7.13 -15.02 12.68
CA ASP A 318 6.55 -13.86 13.38
C ASP A 318 7.50 -12.65 13.49
N TYR A 319 8.67 -12.72 12.84
CA TYR A 319 9.63 -11.63 12.84
C TYR A 319 9.62 -10.89 11.51
N PHE A 320 9.59 -9.56 11.59
CA PHE A 320 9.87 -8.68 10.47
C PHE A 320 11.20 -7.98 10.71
N VAL A 321 12.15 -8.16 9.81
CA VAL A 321 13.49 -7.56 9.89
C VAL A 321 13.66 -6.58 8.75
N ALA A 322 13.83 -5.31 9.07
CA ALA A 322 14.14 -4.26 8.10
C ALA A 322 15.61 -3.85 8.22
N LEU A 323 16.32 -3.88 7.11
CA LEU A 323 17.70 -3.45 7.01
C LEU A 323 17.82 -2.28 6.02
N GLY A 324 18.67 -1.34 6.36
CA GLY A 324 19.03 -0.23 5.48
C GLY A 324 20.53 -0.06 5.41
N ALA A 325 21.04 0.24 4.23
CA ALA A 325 22.46 0.50 4.01
C ALA A 325 22.69 1.60 2.98
N GLY A 326 23.90 2.16 2.96
CA GLY A 326 24.34 3.08 1.92
C GLY A 326 23.50 4.36 1.80
N VAL A 327 22.91 4.80 2.90
CA VAL A 327 22.19 6.08 2.92
C VAL A 327 23.22 7.19 2.75
N THR A 328 23.25 7.74 1.54
CA THR A 328 24.20 8.81 1.18
C THR A 328 23.45 10.11 0.99
N ASN A 329 23.85 11.14 1.73
CA ASN A 329 23.32 12.48 1.53
C ASN A 329 24.05 13.15 0.35
N GLY A 330 23.40 13.10 -0.82
CA GLY A 330 23.90 13.76 -2.04
C GLY A 330 23.60 15.26 -2.10
N LYS A 331 22.88 15.79 -1.10
CA LYS A 331 22.47 17.20 -0.97
C LYS A 331 22.77 17.72 0.43
N PRO A 332 24.05 17.79 0.83
CA PRO A 332 24.42 18.19 2.19
C PRO A 332 24.07 19.65 2.51
N GLU A 333 23.83 20.47 1.50
CA GLU A 333 23.38 21.86 1.63
C GLU A 333 21.93 21.99 2.09
N LEU A 334 21.13 20.92 1.98
CA LEU A 334 19.74 20.92 2.43
C LEU A 334 19.65 20.68 3.94
N GLU A 335 18.84 21.47 4.60
CA GLU A 335 18.53 21.29 6.02
C GLU A 335 17.80 19.95 6.29
N GLY A 336 17.90 19.49 7.53
CA GLY A 336 17.23 18.29 8.00
C GLY A 336 18.08 17.02 7.88
N HIS A 337 17.95 16.17 8.89
CA HIS A 337 18.59 14.86 8.92
C HIS A 337 17.82 13.88 8.04
N ILE A 338 18.53 12.92 7.43
CA ILE A 338 17.91 11.79 6.76
C ILE A 338 17.65 10.72 7.80
N ARG A 339 16.40 10.34 7.98
CA ARG A 339 15.95 9.36 8.99
C ARG A 339 15.07 8.29 8.38
N THR A 340 15.13 7.11 8.96
CA THR A 340 14.18 6.03 8.69
C THR A 340 13.21 5.93 9.85
N THR A 341 11.93 6.01 9.57
CA THR A 341 10.87 5.79 10.56
C THR A 341 10.59 4.30 10.65
N ILE A 342 10.57 3.77 11.86
CA ILE A 342 10.22 2.36 12.09
C ILE A 342 8.72 2.19 11.98
N ASP A 343 7.97 2.98 12.75
CA ASP A 343 6.51 3.01 12.71
C ASP A 343 5.99 4.38 13.15
N GLN A 344 4.79 4.70 12.68
CA GLN A 344 3.97 5.82 13.13
C GLN A 344 2.52 5.36 13.12
N THR A 345 1.87 5.35 14.26
CA THR A 345 0.54 4.75 14.42
C THR A 345 -0.26 5.44 15.51
N ALA A 346 -1.55 5.16 15.56
CA ALA A 346 -2.42 5.67 16.62
C ALA A 346 -1.90 5.27 18.00
N HIS A 347 -1.85 6.23 18.93
CA HIS A 347 -1.48 6.01 20.32
C HIS A 347 -2.70 5.54 21.12
N ILE A 348 -2.85 4.24 21.27
CA ILE A 348 -4.02 3.62 21.90
C ILE A 348 -3.71 2.94 23.24
N GLY A 349 -2.45 2.71 23.55
CA GLY A 349 -2.00 2.02 24.77
C GLY A 349 -0.68 2.55 25.29
N ALA A 350 -0.30 2.11 26.47
CA ALA A 350 0.96 2.50 27.10
C ALA A 350 2.16 2.10 26.23
N VAL A 351 3.11 3.02 26.04
CA VAL A 351 4.36 2.77 25.34
C VAL A 351 5.46 2.49 26.35
N THR A 352 6.05 1.33 26.25
CA THR A 352 7.13 0.88 27.12
C THR A 352 8.43 0.76 26.32
N VAL A 353 9.52 1.24 26.90
CA VAL A 353 10.88 1.02 26.42
C VAL A 353 11.60 0.10 27.37
N MET A 354 12.36 -0.84 26.85
CA MET A 354 13.29 -1.67 27.61
C MET A 354 14.71 -1.37 27.16
N GLU A 355 15.49 -0.81 28.07
CA GLU A 355 16.90 -0.45 27.90
C GLU A 355 17.71 -1.09 29.03
N LYS A 356 18.82 -1.75 28.72
CA LYS A 356 19.68 -2.44 29.74
C LYS A 356 18.89 -3.36 30.67
N GLY A 357 17.88 -4.06 30.14
CA GLY A 357 17.01 -4.94 30.92
C GLY A 357 16.02 -4.22 31.87
N LYS A 358 15.98 -2.89 31.84
CA LYS A 358 15.04 -2.09 32.66
C LYS A 358 13.88 -1.60 31.78
N LYS A 359 12.67 -1.85 32.25
CA LYS A 359 11.45 -1.32 31.64
C LYS A 359 11.19 0.10 32.12
N LYS A 360 10.81 0.95 31.19
CA LYS A 360 10.46 2.36 31.42
C LYS A 360 9.20 2.69 30.64
N LEU A 361 8.20 3.23 31.32
CA LEU A 361 7.03 3.79 30.66
C LEU A 361 7.40 5.14 30.03
N LEU A 362 7.09 5.33 28.75
CA LEU A 362 7.37 6.60 28.08
C LEU A 362 6.39 7.68 28.54
N GLN A 363 6.94 8.85 28.82
CA GLN A 363 6.18 10.06 29.04
C GLN A 363 5.84 10.70 27.69
N LYS A 364 4.88 11.63 27.70
CA LYS A 364 4.55 12.42 26.52
C LYS A 364 5.77 13.21 26.04
N GLY A 365 5.92 13.30 24.73
CA GLY A 365 6.98 14.05 24.06
C GLY A 365 8.05 13.16 23.43
N ARG A 366 9.18 13.77 23.07
CA ARG A 366 10.30 13.10 22.42
C ARG A 366 11.25 12.52 23.47
N GLN A 367 11.59 11.26 23.35
CA GLN A 367 12.59 10.58 24.18
C GLN A 367 13.63 9.88 23.29
N SER A 368 14.91 10.22 23.50
CA SER A 368 16.02 9.51 22.86
C SER A 368 16.20 8.13 23.47
N LEU A 369 16.59 7.18 22.63
CA LEU A 369 16.87 5.79 23.03
C LEU A 369 18.37 5.59 23.18
N LEU A 370 18.78 4.79 24.14
CA LEU A 370 20.20 4.55 24.48
C LEU A 370 20.84 3.50 23.55
N THR A 371 20.87 3.78 22.25
CA THR A 371 21.50 2.89 21.25
C THR A 371 23.03 2.95 21.27
N SER A 372 23.61 4.03 21.76
CA SER A 372 25.06 4.28 21.76
C SER A 372 25.87 3.37 22.70
N GLU A 373 25.20 2.62 23.57
CA GLU A 373 25.86 1.76 24.57
C GLU A 373 26.02 0.29 24.17
N GLY A 374 25.85 -0.02 22.88
CA GLY A 374 26.03 -1.37 22.36
C GLY A 374 24.96 -2.39 22.77
N GLN A 375 23.83 -1.94 23.31
CA GLN A 375 22.73 -2.80 23.72
C GLN A 375 21.48 -2.56 22.90
N SER A 376 20.76 -3.64 22.59
CA SER A 376 19.46 -3.53 21.93
C SER A 376 18.47 -2.78 22.80
N VAL A 377 17.65 -1.96 22.14
CA VAL A 377 16.53 -1.28 22.76
C VAL A 377 15.24 -1.87 22.21
N TRP A 378 14.28 -2.15 23.07
CA TRP A 378 12.95 -2.57 22.70
C TRP A 378 11.96 -1.44 22.95
N VAL A 379 11.07 -1.23 22.01
CA VAL A 379 9.92 -0.32 22.14
C VAL A 379 8.66 -1.11 21.85
N MET A 380 7.67 -0.97 22.69
CA MET A 380 6.39 -1.67 22.53
C MET A 380 5.24 -0.75 22.95
N GLN A 381 4.25 -0.62 22.12
CA GLN A 381 2.93 -0.13 22.50
C GLN A 381 2.05 -1.31 22.90
N GLU A 382 1.35 -1.20 24.03
CA GLU A 382 0.43 -2.23 24.49
C GLU A 382 -0.61 -2.57 23.42
N GLY A 383 -0.81 -3.86 23.16
CA GLY A 383 -1.73 -4.34 22.12
C GLY A 383 -1.23 -4.23 20.69
N LYS A 384 -0.02 -3.72 20.47
CA LYS A 384 0.60 -3.56 19.14
C LYS A 384 1.85 -4.43 18.99
N PHE A 385 2.76 -4.03 18.15
CA PHE A 385 4.02 -4.71 17.89
C PHE A 385 5.11 -4.29 18.86
N ALA A 386 6.12 -5.14 18.99
CA ALA A 386 7.36 -4.81 19.66
C ALA A 386 8.46 -4.58 18.63
N TYR A 387 9.17 -3.47 18.76
CA TYR A 387 10.25 -3.07 17.87
C TYR A 387 11.58 -3.20 18.59
N ARG A 388 12.50 -3.92 17.97
CA ARG A 388 13.88 -4.05 18.48
C ARG A 388 14.81 -3.21 17.61
N VAL A 389 15.45 -2.23 18.22
CA VAL A 389 16.49 -1.43 17.56
C VAL A 389 17.85 -2.06 17.88
N LEU A 390 18.61 -2.37 16.82
CA LEU A 390 19.94 -2.99 16.93
C LEU A 390 21.01 -1.88 16.92
N PRO A 391 21.80 -1.74 17.99
CA PRO A 391 22.75 -0.64 18.15
C PRO A 391 23.90 -0.71 17.16
N GLU A 392 24.28 -1.89 16.69
CA GLU A 392 25.35 -2.10 15.72
C GLU A 392 25.10 -1.37 14.41
N PHE A 393 23.82 -1.11 14.09
CA PHE A 393 23.37 -0.50 12.85
C PHE A 393 22.70 0.85 13.05
N THR A 394 22.56 1.32 14.30
CA THR A 394 21.77 2.51 14.61
C THR A 394 22.59 3.49 15.45
N ARG A 395 22.88 4.67 14.89
CA ARG A 395 23.63 5.72 15.61
C ARG A 395 22.76 6.46 16.61
N GLU A 396 21.55 6.79 16.23
CA GLU A 396 20.59 7.54 17.02
C GLU A 396 19.18 7.02 16.76
N ALA A 397 18.42 6.86 17.81
CA ALA A 397 16.99 6.56 17.73
C ALA A 397 16.22 7.33 18.79
N PHE A 398 14.95 7.61 18.50
CA PHE A 398 14.04 8.24 19.45
C PHE A 398 12.61 7.75 19.25
N VAL A 399 11.78 7.94 20.27
CA VAL A 399 10.33 7.77 20.20
C VAL A 399 9.68 9.11 20.49
N LEU A 400 8.64 9.44 19.73
CA LEU A 400 7.80 10.61 19.93
C LEU A 400 6.38 10.17 20.22
N THR A 401 5.84 10.58 21.37
CA THR A 401 4.43 10.38 21.73
C THR A 401 3.71 11.72 21.75
N LEU A 402 2.64 11.83 20.98
CA LEU A 402 1.82 13.02 20.86
C LEU A 402 0.41 12.74 21.43
N SER A 403 -0.21 13.77 21.99
CA SER A 403 -1.66 13.77 22.23
C SER A 403 -2.25 14.89 21.40
N LEU A 404 -3.18 14.54 20.55
CA LEU A 404 -3.98 15.54 19.84
C LEU A 404 -5.05 16.05 20.80
N ILE A 405 -5.09 17.34 21.01
CA ILE A 405 -6.21 17.99 21.65
C ILE A 405 -7.21 18.24 20.54
N HIS A 406 -8.34 17.54 20.56
CA HIS A 406 -9.48 17.92 19.74
C HIS A 406 -9.97 19.29 20.23
N ILE A 407 -9.67 20.32 19.47
CA ILE A 407 -10.41 21.57 19.54
C ILE A 407 -11.67 21.29 18.71
N SER A 408 -12.75 20.91 19.38
CA SER A 408 -14.07 20.95 18.75
C SER A 408 -14.44 22.43 18.63
N GLU A 409 -14.43 22.96 17.42
CA GLU A 409 -15.22 24.15 17.12
C GLU A 409 -16.70 23.79 16.96
#